data_445e35f6118a44ab86bb09a2e9585f86
#
_entry.id   445e35f6118a44ab86bb09a2e9585f86
#
_cell.length_a   1.000
_cell.length_b   1.000
_cell.length_c   1.000
_cell.angle_alpha   90.00
_cell.angle_beta   90.00
_cell.angle_gamma   90.00
#
_symmetry.space_group_name_H-M   'P 1'
#
loop_
_entity.id
_entity.type
_entity.pdbx_description
1 polymer ?
#
loop_
_entity_poly.entity_id
_entity_poly.type
_entity_poly.pdbx_seq_one_letter_code
_entity_poly.pdbx_strand_id
1 'polypeptide(L)'
;MNNKKKVALVAHDNMKRDLAEWVDWNWEVLLKHHLICTGTTGKMVEKTLRDRRGREFRADDVDITLLTSGPLGGDQQLGALIAEGQVEALIFFWDPMQAQPHDVDVKALLRIATLYNVPTAIDRSSADFLISSPLFGSDYTPVVKDYKSYVERTLNG
;
A
#
# COMPACT_ATOMS: atom_id res chain seq x y z
N MET A 1 16.87 12.71 -10.51
CA MET A 1 16.32 11.38 -10.73
C MET A 1 14.95 11.27 -10.10
N ASN A 2 14.05 10.66 -10.83
CA ASN A 2 12.68 10.50 -10.35
C ASN A 2 12.60 9.26 -9.45
N ASN A 3 12.61 9.47 -8.13
CA ASN A 3 12.48 8.40 -7.14
C ASN A 3 11.00 8.13 -6.81
N LYS A 4 10.14 8.29 -7.81
CA LYS A 4 8.70 8.07 -7.67
C LYS A 4 8.41 6.59 -7.44
N LYS A 5 7.77 6.29 -6.32
CA LYS A 5 7.44 4.92 -5.94
C LYS A 5 5.96 4.65 -6.10
N LYS A 6 5.63 3.38 -6.24
CA LYS A 6 4.24 2.90 -6.25
C LYS A 6 3.91 2.44 -4.84
N VAL A 7 3.08 3.22 -4.15
CA VAL A 7 2.75 3.02 -2.73
C VAL A 7 1.29 2.63 -2.60
N ALA A 8 1.05 1.45 -2.03
CA ALA A 8 -0.32 0.99 -1.77
C ALA A 8 -0.78 1.47 -0.39
N LEU A 9 -1.99 2.00 -0.32
CA LEU A 9 -2.62 2.46 0.90
C LEU A 9 -3.94 1.74 1.09
N VAL A 10 -4.07 1.03 2.21
CA VAL A 10 -5.25 0.25 2.57
C VAL A 10 -5.61 0.53 4.01
N ALA A 11 -6.90 0.58 4.31
CA ALA A 11 -7.39 0.70 5.69
C ALA A 11 -8.72 -0.03 5.85
N HIS A 12 -8.87 -0.75 6.96
CA HIS A 12 -10.16 -1.23 7.41
C HIS A 12 -11.06 -0.04 7.81
N ASP A 13 -12.36 -0.22 7.82
CA ASP A 13 -13.32 0.87 8.03
C ASP A 13 -13.03 1.66 9.30
N ASN A 14 -12.77 0.98 10.42
CA ASN A 14 -12.48 1.64 11.69
C ASN A 14 -11.11 2.35 11.72
N MET A 15 -10.27 2.10 10.74
CA MET A 15 -8.93 2.70 10.65
C MET A 15 -8.82 3.79 9.58
N LYS A 16 -9.90 4.06 8.86
CA LYS A 16 -9.89 5.06 7.78
C LYS A 16 -9.63 6.47 8.29
N ARG A 17 -10.16 6.80 9.46
CA ARG A 17 -9.91 8.10 10.08
C ARG A 17 -8.43 8.28 10.42
N ASP A 18 -7.81 7.26 11.00
CA ASP A 18 -6.38 7.29 11.31
C ASP A 18 -5.54 7.42 10.05
N LEU A 19 -5.90 6.69 8.99
CA LEU A 19 -5.20 6.82 7.72
C LEU A 19 -5.37 8.21 7.12
N ALA A 20 -6.57 8.79 7.20
CA ALA A 20 -6.81 10.15 6.70
C ALA A 20 -5.93 11.18 7.42
N GLU A 21 -5.81 11.07 8.74
CA GLU A 21 -4.92 11.95 9.52
C GLU A 21 -3.46 11.76 9.11
N TRP A 22 -3.04 10.51 8.92
CA TRP A 22 -1.67 10.20 8.50
C TRP A 22 -1.38 10.72 7.09
N VAL A 23 -2.32 10.58 6.16
CA VAL A 23 -2.21 11.11 4.79
C VAL A 23 -2.13 12.65 4.81
N ASP A 24 -2.97 13.28 5.61
CA ASP A 24 -2.97 14.74 5.74
C ASP A 24 -1.63 15.26 6.26
N TRP A 25 -1.06 14.59 7.25
CA TRP A 25 0.23 14.96 7.81
C TRP A 25 1.39 14.76 6.80
N ASN A 26 1.30 13.72 5.98
CA ASN A 26 2.37 13.32 5.05
C ASN A 26 2.07 13.70 3.59
N TRP A 27 1.20 14.68 3.36
CA TRP A 27 0.71 15.02 2.02
C TRP A 27 1.83 15.38 1.04
N GLU A 28 2.84 16.11 1.47
CA GLU A 28 3.94 16.54 0.59
C GLU A 28 4.73 15.33 0.05
N VAL A 29 5.01 14.38 0.92
CA VAL A 29 5.73 13.17 0.51
C VAL A 29 4.86 12.31 -0.40
N LEU A 30 3.60 12.11 -0.03
CA LEU A 30 2.70 11.23 -0.78
C LEU A 30 2.41 11.75 -2.18
N LEU A 31 2.31 13.05 -2.39
CA LEU A 31 2.10 13.63 -3.71
C LEU A 31 3.25 13.38 -4.68
N LYS A 32 4.42 13.03 -4.19
CA LYS A 32 5.58 12.70 -5.03
C LYS A 32 5.53 11.28 -5.60
N HIS A 33 4.57 10.47 -5.18
CA HIS A 33 4.52 9.05 -5.51
C HIS A 33 3.22 8.70 -6.22
N HIS A 34 3.20 7.52 -6.86
CA HIS A 34 1.99 6.93 -7.41
C HIS A 34 1.30 6.12 -6.31
N LEU A 35 0.06 6.46 -6.00
CA LEU A 35 -0.70 5.79 -4.94
C LEU A 35 -1.64 4.76 -5.53
N ILE A 36 -1.75 3.61 -4.87
CA ILE A 36 -2.66 2.53 -5.24
C ILE A 36 -3.51 2.23 -4.03
N CYS A 37 -4.82 2.43 -4.14
CA CYS A 37 -5.72 2.35 -3.00
C CYS A 37 -6.92 1.45 -3.29
N THR A 38 -7.38 0.72 -2.28
CA THR A 38 -8.57 -0.11 -2.38
C THR A 38 -9.82 0.69 -2.01
N GLY A 39 -10.90 0.43 -2.74
CA GLY A 39 -12.25 0.87 -2.44
C GLY A 39 -12.42 2.33 -2.06
N THR A 40 -13.19 2.53 -0.99
CA THR A 40 -13.48 3.86 -0.46
C THR A 40 -12.27 4.52 0.18
N THR A 41 -11.24 3.75 0.54
CA THR A 41 -9.97 4.30 1.03
C THR A 41 -9.37 5.25 0.01
N GLY A 42 -9.36 4.87 -1.26
CA GLY A 42 -8.78 5.68 -2.32
C GLY A 42 -9.49 7.02 -2.50
N LYS A 43 -10.82 7.01 -2.42
CA LYS A 43 -11.60 8.26 -2.50
C LYS A 43 -11.31 9.18 -1.33
N MET A 44 -11.17 8.62 -0.14
CA MET A 44 -10.83 9.38 1.06
C MET A 44 -9.42 9.97 0.95
N VAL A 45 -8.45 9.19 0.48
CA VAL A 45 -7.07 9.65 0.29
C VAL A 45 -7.03 10.79 -0.73
N GLU A 46 -7.67 10.61 -1.88
CA GLU A 46 -7.74 11.65 -2.91
C GLU A 46 -8.35 12.94 -2.37
N LYS A 47 -9.46 12.84 -1.66
CA LYS A 47 -10.11 14.00 -1.05
C LYS A 47 -9.20 14.69 -0.05
N THR A 48 -8.54 13.93 0.82
CA THR A 48 -7.64 14.47 1.84
C THR A 48 -6.50 15.24 1.19
N LEU A 49 -5.89 14.69 0.16
CA LEU A 49 -4.79 15.33 -0.55
C LEU A 49 -5.27 16.58 -1.31
N ARG A 50 -6.46 16.52 -1.90
CA ARG A 50 -7.08 17.66 -2.57
C ARG A 50 -7.32 18.79 -1.60
N ASP A 51 -7.93 18.51 -0.46
CA ASP A 51 -8.25 19.52 0.55
C ASP A 51 -6.97 20.15 1.12
N ARG A 52 -5.92 19.35 1.29
CA ARG A 52 -4.64 19.84 1.80
C ARG A 52 -3.93 20.75 0.79
N ARG A 53 -3.98 20.40 -0.49
CA ARG A 53 -3.37 21.19 -1.56
C ARG A 53 -4.12 22.51 -1.80
N GLY A 54 -5.41 22.54 -1.54
CA GLY A 54 -6.22 23.74 -1.62
C GLY A 54 -6.51 24.20 -3.05
N ARG A 55 -6.52 25.53 -3.25
CA ARG A 55 -6.92 26.13 -4.53
C ARG A 55 -5.98 25.83 -5.68
N GLU A 56 -4.76 25.43 -5.39
CA GLU A 56 -3.77 25.08 -6.40
C GLU A 56 -3.93 23.66 -6.92
N PHE A 57 -4.89 22.90 -6.39
CA PHE A 57 -5.10 21.52 -6.77
C PHE A 57 -5.58 21.42 -8.23
N ARG A 58 -4.90 20.58 -8.99
CA ARG A 58 -5.31 20.14 -10.32
C ARG A 58 -5.58 18.65 -10.28
N ALA A 59 -6.49 18.16 -11.16
CA ALA A 59 -6.81 16.73 -11.20
C ALA A 59 -5.57 15.84 -11.37
N ASP A 60 -4.56 16.35 -12.06
CA ASP A 60 -3.32 15.63 -12.34
C ASP A 60 -2.30 15.69 -11.20
N ASP A 61 -2.56 16.47 -10.16
CA ASP A 61 -1.64 16.62 -9.02
C ASP A 61 -1.59 15.38 -8.13
N VAL A 62 -2.61 14.53 -8.19
CA VAL A 62 -2.64 13.27 -7.46
C VAL A 62 -2.59 12.12 -8.45
N ASP A 63 -1.49 11.37 -8.40
CA ASP A 63 -1.31 10.19 -9.23
C ASP A 63 -1.78 8.97 -8.43
N ILE A 64 -3.01 8.54 -8.68
CA ILE A 64 -3.68 7.51 -7.89
C ILE A 64 -4.43 6.52 -8.77
N THR A 65 -4.30 5.24 -8.44
CA THR A 65 -5.11 4.16 -9.01
C THR A 65 -6.09 3.66 -7.95
N LEU A 66 -7.37 3.61 -8.31
CA LEU A 66 -8.43 3.13 -7.42
C LEU A 66 -8.79 1.70 -7.79
N LEU A 67 -8.61 0.79 -6.84
CA LEU A 67 -9.01 -0.61 -6.96
C LEU A 67 -10.43 -0.78 -6.38
N THR A 68 -11.02 -1.97 -6.52
CA THR A 68 -12.29 -2.26 -5.84
C THR A 68 -12.07 -2.35 -4.33
N SER A 69 -13.15 -2.33 -3.55
CA SER A 69 -13.06 -2.53 -2.10
C SER A 69 -12.51 -3.91 -1.76
N GLY A 70 -11.91 -4.06 -0.58
CA GLY A 70 -11.32 -5.34 -0.13
C GLY A 70 -12.30 -6.51 -0.29
N PRO A 71 -13.51 -6.43 0.31
CA PRO A 71 -14.49 -7.52 0.19
C PRO A 71 -14.95 -7.82 -1.23
N LEU A 72 -14.79 -6.90 -2.17
CA LEU A 72 -15.19 -7.06 -3.57
C LEU A 72 -14.02 -7.44 -4.49
N GLY A 73 -12.88 -7.81 -3.91
CA GLY A 73 -11.72 -8.26 -4.68
C GLY A 73 -10.54 -7.29 -4.73
N GLY A 74 -10.61 -6.17 -4.00
CA GLY A 74 -9.50 -5.21 -3.95
C GLY A 74 -8.21 -5.83 -3.42
N ASP A 75 -8.30 -6.71 -2.43
CA ASP A 75 -7.14 -7.39 -1.87
C ASP A 75 -6.48 -8.31 -2.89
N GLN A 76 -7.28 -9.02 -3.69
CA GLN A 76 -6.77 -9.88 -4.76
C GLN A 76 -6.12 -9.07 -5.88
N GLN A 77 -6.72 -7.94 -6.26
CA GLN A 77 -6.14 -7.03 -7.26
C GLN A 77 -4.79 -6.51 -6.78
N LEU A 78 -4.71 -6.11 -5.51
CA LEU A 78 -3.47 -5.60 -4.93
C LEU A 78 -2.41 -6.70 -4.86
N GLY A 79 -2.81 -7.92 -4.46
CA GLY A 79 -1.91 -9.07 -4.43
C GLY A 79 -1.31 -9.37 -5.80
N ALA A 80 -2.11 -9.29 -6.85
CA ALA A 80 -1.64 -9.47 -8.22
C ALA A 80 -0.61 -8.41 -8.62
N LEU A 81 -0.86 -7.16 -8.26
CA LEU A 81 0.08 -6.06 -8.52
C LEU A 81 1.41 -6.27 -7.77
N ILE A 82 1.36 -6.75 -6.53
CA ILE A 82 2.55 -7.09 -5.76
C ILE A 82 3.35 -8.18 -6.48
N ALA A 83 2.69 -9.24 -6.92
CA ALA A 83 3.33 -10.34 -7.63
C ALA A 83 3.96 -9.90 -8.95
N GLU A 84 3.42 -8.86 -9.58
CA GLU A 84 3.93 -8.30 -10.83
C GLU A 84 5.02 -7.23 -10.62
N GLY A 85 5.41 -6.98 -9.38
CA GLY A 85 6.42 -5.96 -9.07
C GLY A 85 5.90 -4.53 -9.20
N GLN A 86 4.59 -4.32 -9.12
CA GLN A 86 3.96 -3.02 -9.32
C GLN A 86 3.65 -2.29 -8.00
N VAL A 87 4.13 -2.81 -6.87
CA VAL A 87 3.99 -2.17 -5.55
C VAL A 87 5.34 -2.16 -4.86
N GLU A 88 5.80 -1.00 -4.46
CA GLU A 88 7.11 -0.83 -3.83
C GLU A 88 7.03 -0.61 -2.32
N ALA A 89 5.85 -0.28 -1.82
CA ALA A 89 5.57 -0.18 -0.37
C ALA A 89 4.09 -0.41 -0.14
N LEU A 90 3.77 -1.11 0.94
CA LEU A 90 2.39 -1.37 1.35
C LEU A 90 2.17 -0.78 2.74
N ILE A 91 1.22 0.13 2.85
CA ILE A 91 0.79 0.71 4.12
C ILE A 91 -0.65 0.28 4.34
N PHE A 92 -0.84 -0.59 5.33
CA PHE A 92 -2.12 -1.22 5.62
C PHE A 92 -2.49 -0.97 7.07
N PHE A 93 -3.42 -0.03 7.31
CA PHE A 93 -3.92 0.24 8.66
C PHE A 93 -4.97 -0.82 9.00
N TRP A 94 -4.48 -1.91 9.57
CA TRP A 94 -5.27 -3.09 9.93
C TRP A 94 -5.97 -2.88 11.27
N ASP A 95 -7.23 -3.33 11.34
CA ASP A 95 -8.01 -3.33 12.58
C ASP A 95 -7.90 -4.72 13.23
N PRO A 96 -7.14 -4.84 14.33
CA PRO A 96 -6.97 -6.14 14.99
C PRO A 96 -8.13 -6.53 15.90
N MET A 97 -9.04 -5.62 16.17
CA MET A 97 -10.10 -5.84 17.17
C MET A 97 -11.40 -6.33 16.54
N GLN A 98 -11.60 -6.13 15.27
CA GLN A 98 -12.85 -6.47 14.60
C GLN A 98 -12.62 -7.54 13.55
N ALA A 99 -13.43 -8.63 13.64
CA ALA A 99 -13.40 -9.66 12.60
C ALA A 99 -13.88 -9.08 11.27
N GLN A 100 -13.16 -9.39 10.21
CA GLN A 100 -13.50 -8.96 8.87
C GLN A 100 -14.00 -10.15 8.06
N PRO A 101 -15.04 -9.97 7.22
CA PRO A 101 -15.53 -11.09 6.39
C PRO A 101 -14.49 -11.58 5.38
N HIS A 102 -13.43 -10.82 5.13
CA HIS A 102 -12.37 -11.16 4.19
C HIS A 102 -11.00 -11.31 4.85
N ASP A 103 -10.96 -11.76 6.12
CA ASP A 103 -9.70 -11.95 6.87
C ASP A 103 -8.72 -12.89 6.14
N VAL A 104 -9.24 -13.91 5.48
CA VAL A 104 -8.40 -14.85 4.70
C VAL A 104 -7.66 -14.10 3.59
N ASP A 105 -8.35 -13.18 2.92
CA ASP A 105 -7.77 -12.37 1.84
C ASP A 105 -6.71 -11.41 2.38
N VAL A 106 -6.93 -10.85 3.58
CA VAL A 106 -5.97 -9.98 4.24
C VAL A 106 -4.69 -10.76 4.56
N LYS A 107 -4.83 -11.97 5.10
CA LYS A 107 -3.67 -12.83 5.40
C LYS A 107 -2.92 -13.20 4.14
N ALA A 108 -3.63 -13.51 3.05
CA ALA A 108 -3.03 -13.81 1.76
C ALA A 108 -2.26 -12.61 1.21
N LEU A 109 -2.80 -11.41 1.37
CA LEU A 109 -2.14 -10.17 0.94
C LEU A 109 -0.82 -9.95 1.70
N LEU A 110 -0.85 -10.11 3.02
CA LEU A 110 0.37 -9.95 3.84
C LEU A 110 1.41 -11.01 3.50
N ARG A 111 0.96 -12.24 3.24
CA ARG A 111 1.84 -13.32 2.82
C ARG A 111 2.55 -12.99 1.50
N ILE A 112 1.81 -12.51 0.51
CA ILE A 112 2.41 -12.22 -0.80
C ILE A 112 3.34 -11.01 -0.73
N ALA A 113 3.02 -10.02 0.08
CA ALA A 113 3.91 -8.89 0.31
C ALA A 113 5.24 -9.33 0.92
N THR A 114 5.20 -10.25 1.87
CA THR A 114 6.39 -10.83 2.49
C THR A 114 7.19 -11.65 1.48
N LEU A 115 6.50 -12.46 0.68
CA LEU A 115 7.13 -13.31 -0.34
C LEU A 115 7.96 -12.47 -1.34
N TYR A 116 7.44 -11.32 -1.74
CA TYR A 116 8.09 -10.43 -2.70
C TYR A 116 8.92 -9.33 -2.04
N ASN A 117 9.15 -9.45 -0.73
CA ASN A 117 9.98 -8.53 0.05
C ASN A 117 9.54 -7.06 -0.09
N VAL A 118 8.24 -6.83 -0.11
CA VAL A 118 7.68 -5.48 -0.15
C VAL A 118 7.66 -4.91 1.26
N PRO A 119 8.27 -3.74 1.51
CA PRO A 119 8.17 -3.09 2.81
C PRO A 119 6.71 -2.86 3.18
N THR A 120 6.30 -3.36 4.34
CA THR A 120 4.90 -3.36 4.76
C THR A 120 4.75 -2.79 6.16
N ALA A 121 3.91 -1.77 6.30
CA ALA A 121 3.55 -1.18 7.58
C ALA A 121 2.09 -1.50 7.86
N ILE A 122 1.80 -2.15 9.01
CA ILE A 122 0.43 -2.52 9.39
C ILE A 122 -0.12 -1.65 10.51
N ASP A 123 0.63 -0.65 10.94
CA ASP A 123 0.24 0.33 11.95
C ASP A 123 0.86 1.69 11.62
N ARG A 124 0.36 2.70 12.33
CA ARG A 124 0.76 4.09 12.08
C ARG A 124 2.24 4.34 12.37
N SER A 125 2.75 3.79 13.47
CA SER A 125 4.15 3.98 13.85
C SER A 125 5.09 3.39 12.81
N SER A 126 4.80 2.17 12.33
CA SER A 126 5.60 1.54 11.28
C SER A 126 5.54 2.34 9.98
N ALA A 127 4.38 2.89 9.64
CA ALA A 127 4.23 3.75 8.48
C ALA A 127 5.09 5.01 8.60
N ASP A 128 5.15 5.61 9.79
CA ASP A 128 6.01 6.77 10.05
C ASP A 128 7.49 6.44 9.84
N PHE A 129 7.95 5.33 10.38
CA PHE A 129 9.33 4.88 10.16
C PHE A 129 9.62 4.61 8.69
N LEU A 130 8.69 3.96 8.01
CA LEU A 130 8.85 3.61 6.61
C LEU A 130 8.99 4.85 5.73
N ILE A 131 8.06 5.81 5.88
CA ILE A 131 8.02 6.99 5.03
C ILE A 131 9.19 7.96 5.33
N SER A 132 9.72 7.92 6.54
CA SER A 132 10.83 8.76 6.96
C SER A 132 12.21 8.16 6.68
N SER A 133 12.26 6.90 6.24
CA SER A 133 13.52 6.26 5.90
C SER A 133 14.17 6.93 4.69
N PRO A 134 15.50 7.15 4.71
CA PRO A 134 16.22 7.63 3.53
C PRO A 134 16.05 6.69 2.32
N LEU A 135 15.81 5.41 2.57
CA LEU A 135 15.60 4.43 1.50
C LEU A 135 14.26 4.64 0.77
N PHE A 136 13.27 5.20 1.45
CA PHE A 136 11.97 5.45 0.82
C PHE A 136 12.06 6.48 -0.31
N GLY A 137 12.89 7.49 -0.15
CA GLY A 137 13.12 8.50 -1.18
C GLY A 137 14.26 8.17 -2.14
N SER A 138 14.84 6.99 -2.05
CA SER A 138 15.98 6.59 -2.87
C SER A 138 15.62 5.54 -3.90
N ASP A 139 16.55 5.25 -4.79
CA ASP A 139 16.41 4.20 -5.81
C ASP A 139 16.80 2.85 -5.20
N TYR A 140 15.95 2.37 -4.28
CA TYR A 140 16.15 1.10 -3.57
C TYR A 140 15.47 -0.04 -4.30
N THR A 141 16.23 -1.11 -4.56
CA THR A 141 15.70 -2.32 -5.19
C THR A 141 15.71 -3.46 -4.16
N PRO A 142 14.54 -3.93 -3.71
CA PRO A 142 14.48 -5.06 -2.79
C PRO A 142 15.04 -6.33 -3.43
N VAL A 143 15.75 -7.13 -2.62
CA VAL A 143 16.22 -8.43 -3.07
C VAL A 143 15.10 -9.44 -2.86
N VAL A 144 14.59 -9.99 -3.95
CA VAL A 144 13.55 -11.02 -3.90
C VAL A 144 14.22 -12.39 -3.93
N LYS A 145 13.89 -13.20 -2.94
CA LYS A 145 14.43 -14.55 -2.85
C LYS A 145 13.93 -15.42 -4.01
N ASP A 146 14.82 -16.25 -4.55
CA ASP A 146 14.42 -17.19 -5.59
C ASP A 146 13.73 -18.41 -4.94
N TYR A 147 12.43 -18.50 -5.11
CA TYR A 147 11.63 -19.61 -4.60
C TYR A 147 11.45 -20.74 -5.61
N LYS A 148 11.96 -20.56 -6.83
CA LYS A 148 11.80 -21.55 -7.89
C LYS A 148 12.42 -22.92 -7.50
N SER A 149 13.62 -22.90 -6.95
CA SER A 149 14.29 -24.12 -6.47
C SER A 149 13.52 -24.80 -5.35
N TYR A 150 12.89 -24.01 -4.47
CA TYR A 150 12.07 -24.56 -3.39
C TYR A 150 10.85 -25.30 -3.93
N VAL A 151 10.15 -24.69 -4.90
CA VAL A 151 8.97 -25.30 -5.53
C VAL A 151 9.36 -26.59 -6.27
N GLU A 152 10.45 -26.58 -7.03
CA GLU A 152 10.95 -27.73 -7.75
C GLU A 152 11.32 -28.87 -6.78
N ARG A 153 11.95 -28.55 -5.64
CA ARG A 153 12.26 -29.53 -4.61
C ARG A 153 11.01 -30.18 -4.04
N THR A 154 9.95 -29.40 -3.81
CA THR A 154 8.68 -29.90 -3.27
C THR A 154 7.99 -30.83 -4.27
N LEU A 155 8.07 -30.52 -5.57
CA LEU A 155 7.47 -31.34 -6.62
C LEU A 155 8.24 -32.63 -6.86
N ASN A 156 9.56 -32.64 -6.67
CA ASN A 156 10.43 -33.78 -6.95
C ASN A 156 10.75 -34.62 -5.70
N GLY A 157 10.33 -34.16 -4.55
CA GLY A 157 10.50 -34.85 -3.28
C GLY A 157 9.29 -35.66 -2.92
#